data_597835d15af146ded1a6a5cf0a30131f
#
_entry.id   597835d15af146ded1a6a5cf0a30131f
#
_cell.length_a   1.000
_cell.length_b   1.000
_cell.length_c   1.000
_cell.angle_alpha   90.00
_cell.angle_beta   90.00
_cell.angle_gamma   90.00
#
_symmetry.space_group_name_H-M   'P 1'
#
loop_
_entity.id
_entity.type
_entity.pdbx_description
1 polymer ?
#
loop_
_entity_poly.entity_id
_entity_poly.type
_entity_poly.pdbx_seq_one_letter_code
_entity_poly.pdbx_strand_id
1 'polypeptide(L)'
;MKSKVFSVTQINTYIKRMFQSDYALRRISIKGQVSNCKYHSSGHIYFSLKDEESQISCVMFASARYNGLQFELEDGQEVIVDGNVSVYERGGSYQLYAQEIRLNGIGELYVAYEMLKQKLYEEGLFDHEIKKPIPKNPKKIGVVTARTGAAIHDIISTAKRRNPYVQLVLYPAKVQGEGASDTIVSGIRTLDQYGVDTIIIGRGGGSIEDLWAFNEENVARAIYEAKTPIISGTGHEVDTTIADYAADLRAATPTAACELAVPDITEVMEGIANREYTMAALLKQIIRRYQMKLQKYQITIANYDPRFQLQEQKMRLSELEEQIQQVMKNKMTGYKHLSLIHISEPTRLLSIS
;
A
#
# COMPACT_ATOMS: atom_id res chain seq x y z
N MET A 1 14.62 33.65 77.14
CA MET A 1 13.28 33.20 76.62
C MET A 1 13.22 31.69 76.66
N LYS A 2 12.28 31.07 77.40
CA LYS A 2 12.09 29.62 77.36
C LYS A 2 11.54 29.24 76.05
N SER A 3 12.26 28.41 75.26
CA SER A 3 11.77 27.88 73.98
C SER A 3 10.51 27.07 74.23
N LYS A 4 9.46 27.34 73.49
CA LYS A 4 8.19 26.62 73.56
C LYS A 4 8.39 25.23 72.92
N VAL A 5 8.16 24.17 73.71
CA VAL A 5 8.31 22.80 73.25
C VAL A 5 7.05 22.37 72.46
N PHE A 6 7.19 21.97 71.23
CA PHE A 6 6.11 21.48 70.34
C PHE A 6 6.30 19.97 70.06
N SER A 7 5.21 19.25 69.87
CA SER A 7 5.28 17.88 69.35
C SER A 7 5.52 17.91 67.84
N VAL A 8 6.05 16.78 67.26
CA VAL A 8 6.25 16.61 65.82
C VAL A 8 4.95 16.85 65.04
N THR A 9 3.85 16.30 65.55
CA THR A 9 2.52 16.49 64.98
C THR A 9 2.10 17.95 64.90
N GLN A 10 2.34 18.71 66.03
CA GLN A 10 2.00 20.12 66.11
C GLN A 10 2.78 20.94 65.04
N ILE A 11 4.04 20.59 64.85
CA ILE A 11 4.87 21.29 63.84
C ILE A 11 4.41 20.96 62.44
N ASN A 12 4.19 19.68 62.10
CA ASN A 12 3.71 19.27 60.77
C ASN A 12 2.33 19.89 60.44
N THR A 13 1.42 19.90 61.43
CA THR A 13 0.10 20.55 61.26
C THR A 13 0.24 22.06 61.07
N TYR A 14 1.15 22.70 61.80
CA TYR A 14 1.42 24.13 61.65
C TYR A 14 1.96 24.47 60.26
N ILE A 15 2.95 23.70 59.74
CA ILE A 15 3.52 23.87 58.41
C ILE A 15 2.44 23.61 57.34
N LYS A 16 1.62 22.58 57.49
CA LYS A 16 0.51 22.31 56.57
C LYS A 16 -0.46 23.49 56.46
N ARG A 17 -0.82 24.10 57.62
CA ARG A 17 -1.68 25.31 57.64
C ARG A 17 -1.02 26.50 56.95
N MET A 18 0.29 26.69 57.07
CA MET A 18 1.02 27.72 56.33
C MET A 18 0.93 27.50 54.84
N PHE A 19 1.21 26.30 54.34
CA PHE A 19 1.04 25.95 52.92
C PHE A 19 -0.40 26.17 52.44
N GLN A 20 -1.40 25.80 53.24
CA GLN A 20 -2.81 26.01 52.91
C GLN A 20 -3.25 27.48 52.94
N SER A 21 -2.58 28.34 53.68
CA SER A 21 -2.88 29.78 53.72
C SER A 21 -2.22 30.57 52.61
N ASP A 22 -1.20 29.98 51.96
CA ASP A 22 -0.49 30.61 50.85
C ASP A 22 -1.30 30.43 49.53
N TYR A 23 -1.66 31.57 48.93
CA TYR A 23 -2.46 31.58 47.70
C TYR A 23 -1.72 30.95 46.52
N ALA A 24 -0.39 31.15 46.43
CA ALA A 24 0.42 30.62 45.32
C ALA A 24 0.52 29.09 45.33
N LEU A 25 0.53 28.47 46.53
CA LEU A 25 0.64 27.02 46.68
C LEU A 25 -0.69 26.25 46.58
N ARG A 26 -1.81 26.97 46.64
CA ARG A 26 -3.17 26.36 46.49
C ARG A 26 -3.52 25.98 45.09
N ARG A 27 -3.04 26.70 44.12
CA ARG A 27 -3.27 26.43 42.70
C ARG A 27 -2.00 26.80 41.96
N ILE A 28 -1.23 25.80 41.61
CA ILE A 28 0.08 25.95 40.97
C ILE A 28 0.20 25.00 39.80
N SER A 29 0.83 25.45 38.72
CA SER A 29 1.23 24.65 37.58
C SER A 29 2.74 24.43 37.64
N ILE A 30 3.18 23.20 37.71
CA ILE A 30 4.61 22.84 37.76
C ILE A 30 4.95 22.05 36.50
N LYS A 31 5.96 22.55 35.76
CA LYS A 31 6.55 21.88 34.65
C LYS A 31 7.71 21.00 35.11
N GLY A 32 7.83 19.78 34.61
CA GLY A 32 8.95 18.91 34.89
C GLY A 32 8.86 17.58 34.14
N GLN A 33 9.95 16.82 34.27
CA GLN A 33 10.02 15.47 33.70
C GLN A 33 9.55 14.45 34.73
N VAL A 34 8.68 13.54 34.31
CA VAL A 34 8.18 12.44 35.16
C VAL A 34 9.28 11.42 35.45
N SER A 35 9.36 10.98 36.69
CA SER A 35 10.23 9.89 37.11
C SER A 35 9.60 9.08 38.24
N ASN A 36 9.96 7.79 38.35
CA ASN A 36 9.44 6.86 39.37
C ASN A 36 7.91 6.75 39.35
N CYS A 37 7.29 6.72 38.17
CA CYS A 37 5.86 6.61 38.03
C CYS A 37 5.37 5.21 38.44
N LYS A 38 4.41 5.15 39.37
CA LYS A 38 3.83 3.90 39.89
C LYS A 38 2.32 4.01 39.98
N TYR A 39 1.65 3.14 39.28
CA TYR A 39 0.20 2.93 39.40
C TYR A 39 -0.10 1.99 40.55
N HIS A 40 -0.74 2.51 41.58
CA HIS A 40 -1.10 1.72 42.75
C HIS A 40 -2.43 1.02 42.56
N SER A 41 -2.62 -0.17 43.19
CA SER A 41 -3.86 -0.97 43.11
C SER A 41 -5.12 -0.22 43.57
N SER A 42 -4.99 0.81 44.42
CA SER A 42 -6.07 1.72 44.82
C SER A 42 -6.48 2.74 43.76
N GLY A 43 -5.86 2.72 42.57
CA GLY A 43 -6.12 3.67 41.49
C GLY A 43 -5.34 5.00 41.58
N HIS A 44 -4.59 5.22 42.65
CA HIS A 44 -3.73 6.39 42.79
C HIS A 44 -2.45 6.25 41.95
N ILE A 45 -1.93 7.36 41.46
CA ILE A 45 -0.63 7.41 40.75
C ILE A 45 0.36 8.17 41.64
N TYR A 46 1.50 7.55 41.90
CA TYR A 46 2.62 8.15 42.62
C TYR A 46 3.76 8.33 41.62
N PHE A 47 4.30 9.55 41.55
CA PHE A 47 5.41 9.86 40.66
C PHE A 47 6.24 11.01 41.24
N SER A 48 7.38 11.33 40.66
CA SER A 48 8.16 12.51 40.95
C SER A 48 8.29 13.37 39.71
N LEU A 49 8.18 14.68 39.88
CA LEU A 49 8.57 15.63 38.87
C LEU A 49 10.00 16.09 39.16
N LYS A 50 10.86 16.10 38.19
CA LYS A 50 12.23 16.58 38.26
C LYS A 50 12.51 17.60 37.17
N ASP A 51 13.35 18.55 37.47
CA ASP A 51 14.06 19.42 36.55
C ASP A 51 15.57 19.17 36.63
N GLU A 52 16.40 20.08 36.11
CA GLU A 52 17.86 19.92 36.10
C GLU A 52 18.46 19.90 37.51
N GLU A 53 17.84 20.56 38.51
CA GLU A 53 18.44 20.76 39.85
C GLU A 53 17.62 20.15 40.99
N SER A 54 16.32 19.91 40.79
CA SER A 54 15.38 19.59 41.88
C SER A 54 14.35 18.53 41.49
N GLN A 55 13.76 17.93 42.53
CA GLN A 55 12.60 17.04 42.35
C GLN A 55 11.55 17.26 43.42
N ILE A 56 10.29 17.05 43.07
CA ILE A 56 9.16 17.05 43.98
C ILE A 56 8.35 15.78 43.84
N SER A 57 7.94 15.17 44.98
CA SER A 57 7.04 14.04 44.98
C SER A 57 5.62 14.46 44.63
N CYS A 58 4.96 13.71 43.78
CA CYS A 58 3.60 13.97 43.27
C CYS A 58 2.67 12.80 43.55
N VAL A 59 1.41 13.13 43.86
CA VAL A 59 0.35 12.13 44.03
C VAL A 59 -0.89 12.59 43.27
N MET A 60 -1.40 11.74 42.40
CA MET A 60 -2.70 11.91 41.75
C MET A 60 -3.68 10.89 42.32
N PHE A 61 -4.74 11.40 42.96
CA PHE A 61 -5.77 10.52 43.50
C PHE A 61 -6.68 9.94 42.39
N ALA A 62 -7.24 8.75 42.62
CA ALA A 62 -8.13 8.07 41.67
C ALA A 62 -9.31 8.96 41.22
N SER A 63 -9.85 9.79 42.12
CA SER A 63 -10.94 10.72 41.81
C SER A 63 -10.55 11.81 40.83
N ALA A 64 -9.30 12.31 40.90
CA ALA A 64 -8.78 13.33 39.99
C ALA A 64 -8.37 12.72 38.61
N ARG A 65 -7.95 11.46 38.62
CA ARG A 65 -7.45 10.78 37.43
C ARG A 65 -8.49 10.73 36.29
N TYR A 66 -9.76 10.49 36.60
CA TYR A 66 -10.81 10.27 35.59
C TYR A 66 -10.97 11.46 34.61
N ASN A 67 -10.86 12.69 35.13
CA ASN A 67 -11.01 13.91 34.33
C ASN A 67 -9.68 14.65 34.10
N GLY A 68 -8.67 14.40 34.91
CA GLY A 68 -7.42 15.15 34.93
C GLY A 68 -6.25 14.45 34.24
N LEU A 69 -6.41 13.23 33.73
CA LEU A 69 -5.36 12.51 33.01
C LEU A 69 -5.97 11.75 31.84
N GLN A 70 -5.66 12.16 30.61
CA GLN A 70 -6.22 11.59 29.38
C GLN A 70 -5.26 10.66 28.61
N PHE A 71 -4.06 10.41 29.18
CA PHE A 71 -3.02 9.56 28.60
C PHE A 71 -2.36 8.69 29.67
N GLU A 72 -1.56 7.73 29.28
CA GLU A 72 -0.77 6.93 30.21
C GLU A 72 0.50 7.69 30.61
N LEU A 73 0.66 7.91 31.91
CA LEU A 73 1.80 8.64 32.46
C LEU A 73 3.00 7.70 32.61
N GLU A 74 4.09 8.01 31.91
CA GLU A 74 5.31 7.19 31.89
C GLU A 74 6.54 7.99 32.31
N ASP A 75 7.56 7.26 32.76
CA ASP A 75 8.84 7.85 33.10
C ASP A 75 9.50 8.49 31.86
N GLY A 76 10.02 9.70 32.05
CA GLY A 76 10.71 10.43 30.99
C GLY A 76 9.85 11.47 30.25
N GLN A 77 8.52 11.41 30.38
CA GLN A 77 7.61 12.40 29.77
C GLN A 77 7.77 13.78 30.41
N GLU A 78 7.83 14.82 29.57
CA GLU A 78 7.71 16.21 30.04
C GLU A 78 6.23 16.60 30.21
N VAL A 79 5.85 17.01 31.40
CA VAL A 79 4.45 17.33 31.73
C VAL A 79 4.32 18.66 32.45
N ILE A 80 3.15 19.26 32.36
CA ILE A 80 2.67 20.33 33.22
C ILE A 80 1.62 19.73 34.14
N VAL A 81 1.86 19.82 35.46
CA VAL A 81 0.96 19.32 36.48
C VAL A 81 0.32 20.50 37.21
N ASP A 82 -0.98 20.60 37.08
CA ASP A 82 -1.82 21.55 37.84
C ASP A 82 -2.30 20.89 39.12
N GLY A 83 -2.09 21.57 40.24
CA GLY A 83 -2.43 21.02 41.53
C GLY A 83 -2.19 21.98 42.69
N ASN A 84 -2.04 21.41 43.87
CA ASN A 84 -1.70 22.13 45.08
C ASN A 84 -0.56 21.47 45.85
N VAL A 85 0.34 22.26 46.42
CA VAL A 85 1.40 21.75 47.30
C VAL A 85 0.92 21.72 48.73
N SER A 86 1.10 20.58 49.42
CA SER A 86 0.73 20.41 50.81
C SER A 86 1.67 19.46 51.52
N VAL A 87 1.59 19.41 52.86
CA VAL A 87 2.43 18.53 53.69
C VAL A 87 1.69 17.23 54.00
N TYR A 88 2.37 16.13 53.79
CA TYR A 88 1.95 14.82 54.25
C TYR A 88 2.32 14.65 55.73
N GLU A 89 1.36 14.85 56.64
CA GLU A 89 1.59 14.97 58.09
C GLU A 89 2.28 13.77 58.70
N ARG A 90 1.97 12.53 58.27
CA ARG A 90 2.57 11.30 58.81
C ARG A 90 4.06 11.17 58.49
N GLY A 91 4.47 11.64 57.28
CA GLY A 91 5.85 11.53 56.83
C GLY A 91 6.66 12.82 57.00
N GLY A 92 6.01 13.95 57.27
CA GLY A 92 6.67 15.26 57.39
C GLY A 92 7.24 15.80 56.08
N SER A 93 6.84 15.24 54.93
CA SER A 93 7.30 15.65 53.59
C SER A 93 6.25 16.49 52.89
N TYR A 94 6.69 17.47 52.05
CA TYR A 94 5.80 18.19 51.17
C TYR A 94 5.62 17.42 49.85
N GLN A 95 4.43 17.51 49.26
CA GLN A 95 4.06 16.82 48.04
C GLN A 95 3.15 17.69 47.19
N LEU A 96 3.20 17.48 45.85
CA LEU A 96 2.25 18.07 44.91
C LEU A 96 1.08 17.10 44.77
N TYR A 97 -0.11 17.56 45.05
CA TYR A 97 -1.36 16.84 44.83
C TYR A 97 -1.91 17.25 43.48
N ALA A 98 -1.69 16.39 42.47
CA ALA A 98 -2.05 16.64 41.10
C ALA A 98 -3.59 16.54 40.89
N GLN A 99 -4.14 17.54 40.25
CA GLN A 99 -5.54 17.58 39.84
C GLN A 99 -5.69 17.33 38.31
N GLU A 100 -4.79 17.93 37.52
CA GLU A 100 -4.73 17.76 36.08
C GLU A 100 -3.27 17.60 35.65
N ILE A 101 -3.01 16.71 34.68
CA ILE A 101 -1.68 16.51 34.11
C ILE A 101 -1.82 16.63 32.62
N ARG A 102 -1.02 17.51 32.01
CA ARG A 102 -0.98 17.74 30.57
C ARG A 102 0.45 17.53 30.05
N LEU A 103 0.59 16.94 28.87
CA LEU A 103 1.89 16.86 28.23
C LEU A 103 2.38 18.27 27.84
N ASN A 104 3.65 18.54 28.08
CA ASN A 104 4.24 19.83 27.74
C ASN A 104 4.51 19.91 26.24
N GLY A 105 4.05 20.95 25.56
CA GLY A 105 4.32 21.23 24.14
C GLY A 105 3.37 20.53 23.13
N ILE A 106 2.75 19.40 23.46
CA ILE A 106 1.91 18.65 22.50
C ILE A 106 0.61 19.41 22.17
N GLY A 107 0.03 20.14 23.13
CA GLY A 107 -1.21 20.87 22.87
C GLY A 107 -1.06 21.99 21.84
N GLU A 108 0.01 22.78 21.92
CA GLU A 108 0.27 23.88 20.98
C GLU A 108 0.65 23.35 19.60
N LEU A 109 1.47 22.30 19.54
CA LEU A 109 1.86 21.65 18.30
C LEU A 109 0.65 21.01 17.60
N TYR A 110 -0.26 20.35 18.34
CA TYR A 110 -1.46 19.76 17.77
C TYR A 110 -2.41 20.82 17.18
N VAL A 111 -2.60 21.94 17.88
CA VAL A 111 -3.42 23.05 17.36
C VAL A 111 -2.79 23.64 16.09
N ALA A 112 -1.47 23.86 16.08
CA ALA A 112 -0.75 24.35 14.91
C ALA A 112 -0.86 23.37 13.72
N TYR A 113 -0.77 22.05 13.98
CA TYR A 113 -0.95 21.00 12.98
C TYR A 113 -2.36 21.03 12.36
N GLU A 114 -3.42 21.06 13.19
CA GLU A 114 -4.80 21.07 12.67
C GLU A 114 -5.11 22.38 11.91
N MET A 115 -4.62 23.52 12.37
CA MET A 115 -4.77 24.80 11.65
C MET A 115 -4.07 24.77 10.28
N LEU A 116 -2.85 24.24 10.22
CA LEU A 116 -2.10 24.15 8.97
C LEU A 116 -2.74 23.12 8.01
N LYS A 117 -3.17 21.99 8.54
CA LYS A 117 -3.88 20.96 7.75
C LYS A 117 -5.16 21.52 7.13
N GLN A 118 -5.97 22.25 7.91
CA GLN A 118 -7.19 22.88 7.41
C GLN A 118 -6.88 23.89 6.31
N LYS A 119 -5.89 24.77 6.53
CA LYS A 119 -5.43 25.75 5.55
C LYS A 119 -5.03 25.10 4.21
N LEU A 120 -4.18 24.08 4.26
CA LEU A 120 -3.69 23.41 3.05
C LEU A 120 -4.78 22.57 2.35
N TYR A 121 -5.74 22.06 3.12
CA TYR A 121 -6.92 21.40 2.57
C TYR A 121 -7.80 22.40 1.79
N GLU A 122 -8.06 23.59 2.34
CA GLU A 122 -8.82 24.66 1.68
C GLU A 122 -8.12 25.19 0.41
N GLU A 123 -6.78 25.17 0.40
CA GLU A 123 -5.97 25.50 -0.78
C GLU A 123 -5.95 24.36 -1.83
N GLY A 124 -6.50 23.17 -1.54
CA GLY A 124 -6.59 22.03 -2.48
C GLY A 124 -5.30 21.22 -2.64
N LEU A 125 -4.29 21.39 -1.74
CA LEU A 125 -3.01 20.66 -1.85
C LEU A 125 -3.14 19.14 -1.64
N PHE A 126 -4.27 18.67 -1.11
CA PHE A 126 -4.51 17.27 -0.78
C PHE A 126 -5.46 16.56 -1.76
N ASP A 127 -5.91 17.27 -2.82
CA ASP A 127 -6.88 16.75 -3.77
C ASP A 127 -6.34 15.52 -4.51
N HIS A 128 -7.19 14.51 -4.64
CA HIS A 128 -6.83 13.27 -5.32
C HIS A 128 -6.54 13.46 -6.82
N GLU A 129 -7.13 14.49 -7.43
CA GLU A 129 -7.00 14.76 -8.86
C GLU A 129 -5.60 15.25 -9.25
N ILE A 130 -4.86 15.84 -8.31
CA ILE A 130 -3.51 16.35 -8.56
C ILE A 130 -2.42 15.30 -8.28
N LYS A 131 -2.77 14.17 -7.64
CA LYS A 131 -1.80 13.13 -7.28
C LYS A 131 -1.31 12.38 -8.51
N LYS A 132 0.00 12.26 -8.60
CA LYS A 132 0.70 11.63 -9.71
C LYS A 132 0.74 10.11 -9.53
N PRO A 133 0.52 9.32 -10.60
CA PRO A 133 0.63 7.86 -10.53
C PRO A 133 2.09 7.45 -10.33
N ILE A 134 2.32 6.48 -9.44
CA ILE A 134 3.65 5.90 -9.24
C ILE A 134 4.02 5.03 -10.46
N PRO A 135 5.21 5.21 -11.05
CA PRO A 135 5.68 4.43 -12.19
C PRO A 135 5.77 2.93 -11.86
N LYS A 136 5.24 2.09 -12.76
CA LYS A 136 5.28 0.63 -12.57
C LYS A 136 6.69 0.03 -12.70
N ASN A 137 7.58 0.67 -13.46
CA ASN A 137 8.92 0.17 -13.74
C ASN A 137 9.96 1.29 -13.61
N PRO A 138 10.18 1.84 -12.40
CA PRO A 138 11.17 2.87 -12.18
C PRO A 138 12.58 2.30 -12.35
N LYS A 139 13.48 3.09 -12.91
CA LYS A 139 14.91 2.77 -13.02
C LYS A 139 15.72 3.43 -11.91
N LYS A 140 15.31 4.66 -11.54
CA LYS A 140 15.98 5.47 -10.52
C LYS A 140 14.98 5.92 -9.48
N ILE A 141 15.24 5.59 -8.24
CA ILE A 141 14.40 6.00 -7.09
C ILE A 141 15.23 6.93 -6.21
N GLY A 142 14.73 8.15 -6.03
CA GLY A 142 15.29 9.11 -5.09
C GLY A 142 14.87 8.77 -3.66
N VAL A 143 15.76 8.97 -2.72
CA VAL A 143 15.47 8.76 -1.28
C VAL A 143 15.93 9.98 -0.51
N VAL A 144 15.02 10.67 0.19
CA VAL A 144 15.30 11.78 1.09
C VAL A 144 15.16 11.27 2.52
N THR A 145 16.27 10.97 3.16
CA THR A 145 16.32 10.49 4.55
C THR A 145 17.69 10.75 5.15
N ALA A 146 17.86 10.44 6.45
CA ALA A 146 19.16 10.57 7.10
C ALA A 146 20.20 9.62 6.45
N ARG A 147 21.44 10.09 6.37
CA ARG A 147 22.57 9.31 5.80
C ARG A 147 22.82 8.00 6.53
N THR A 148 22.56 7.99 7.82
CA THR A 148 22.75 6.86 8.73
C THR A 148 21.46 6.63 9.51
N GLY A 149 21.12 5.38 9.79
CA GLY A 149 19.92 5.02 10.55
C GLY A 149 19.19 3.82 9.96
N ALA A 150 18.18 3.34 10.66
CA ALA A 150 17.41 2.15 10.27
C ALA A 150 16.70 2.34 8.92
N ALA A 151 16.07 3.50 8.69
CA ALA A 151 15.26 3.74 7.50
C ALA A 151 16.03 3.54 6.19
N ILE A 152 17.23 4.08 6.06
CA ILE A 152 18.02 3.91 4.82
C ILE A 152 18.50 2.46 4.64
N HIS A 153 18.86 1.77 5.71
CA HIS A 153 19.23 0.37 5.66
C HIS A 153 18.06 -0.52 5.24
N ASP A 154 16.89 -0.24 5.76
CA ASP A 154 15.65 -0.96 5.43
C ASP A 154 15.26 -0.75 3.95
N ILE A 155 15.35 0.49 3.45
CA ILE A 155 15.10 0.81 2.05
C ILE A 155 16.09 0.07 1.15
N ILE A 156 17.39 0.10 1.45
CA ILE A 156 18.43 -0.56 0.64
C ILE A 156 18.20 -2.08 0.63
N SER A 157 17.96 -2.68 1.79
CA SER A 157 17.77 -4.14 1.90
C SER A 157 16.52 -4.59 1.16
N THR A 158 15.43 -3.84 1.29
CA THR A 158 14.14 -4.11 0.61
C THR A 158 14.27 -3.95 -0.90
N ALA A 159 14.87 -2.86 -1.38
CA ALA A 159 15.08 -2.63 -2.80
C ALA A 159 15.95 -3.74 -3.42
N LYS A 160 17.05 -4.10 -2.77
CA LYS A 160 17.96 -5.18 -3.24
C LYS A 160 17.24 -6.54 -3.29
N ARG A 161 16.38 -6.83 -2.32
CA ARG A 161 15.61 -8.07 -2.27
C ARG A 161 14.58 -8.13 -3.40
N ARG A 162 13.83 -7.03 -3.64
CA ARG A 162 12.76 -6.99 -4.63
C ARG A 162 13.26 -6.83 -6.07
N ASN A 163 14.18 -5.89 -6.28
CA ASN A 163 14.72 -5.63 -7.61
C ASN A 163 16.14 -5.03 -7.54
N PRO A 164 17.20 -5.84 -7.71
CA PRO A 164 18.59 -5.38 -7.64
C PRO A 164 18.99 -4.47 -8.83
N TYR A 165 18.14 -4.34 -9.84
CA TYR A 165 18.43 -3.51 -11.03
C TYR A 165 17.93 -2.06 -10.90
N VAL A 166 17.21 -1.74 -9.83
CA VAL A 166 16.77 -0.37 -9.56
C VAL A 166 17.91 0.41 -8.89
N GLN A 167 18.22 1.58 -9.39
CA GLN A 167 19.19 2.48 -8.81
C GLN A 167 18.56 3.33 -7.71
N LEU A 168 19.11 3.28 -6.50
CA LEU A 168 18.74 4.20 -5.42
C LEU A 168 19.68 5.42 -5.45
N VAL A 169 19.09 6.62 -5.40
CA VAL A 169 19.81 7.90 -5.34
C VAL A 169 19.47 8.57 -4.00
N LEU A 170 20.41 8.50 -3.04
CA LEU A 170 20.22 9.10 -1.73
C LEU A 170 20.57 10.58 -1.72
N TYR A 171 19.63 11.41 -1.26
CA TYR A 171 19.92 12.75 -0.77
C TYR A 171 19.94 12.72 0.76
N PRO A 172 21.10 12.94 1.41
CA PRO A 172 21.20 12.91 2.87
C PRO A 172 20.56 14.17 3.46
N ALA A 173 19.42 14.00 4.13
CA ALA A 173 18.69 15.06 4.77
C ALA A 173 18.69 14.89 6.30
N LYS A 174 18.64 16.02 7.03
CA LYS A 174 18.23 16.04 8.43
C LYS A 174 16.73 15.76 8.49
N VAL A 175 16.27 14.76 9.22
CA VAL A 175 14.86 14.38 9.26
C VAL A 175 14.19 14.67 10.60
N GLN A 176 14.93 15.30 11.52
CA GLN A 176 14.46 15.72 12.84
C GLN A 176 15.26 16.90 13.38
N GLY A 177 14.66 17.66 14.30
CA GLY A 177 15.26 18.83 14.93
C GLY A 177 15.22 20.09 14.04
N GLU A 178 15.77 21.17 14.55
CA GLU A 178 15.73 22.49 13.92
C GLU A 178 16.39 22.50 12.54
N GLY A 179 15.72 23.11 11.54
CA GLY A 179 16.16 23.18 10.14
C GLY A 179 16.04 21.88 9.35
N ALA A 180 15.39 20.85 9.89
CA ALA A 180 15.20 19.59 9.20
C ALA A 180 14.30 19.74 7.96
N SER A 181 13.22 20.50 8.05
CA SER A 181 12.30 20.77 6.93
C SER A 181 13.01 21.38 5.72
N ASP A 182 13.92 22.34 5.93
CA ASP A 182 14.68 22.96 4.83
C ASP A 182 15.57 21.97 4.09
N THR A 183 16.16 21.01 4.81
CA THR A 183 16.97 19.96 4.18
C THR A 183 16.13 18.96 3.42
N ILE A 184 14.92 18.66 3.89
CA ILE A 184 13.94 17.81 3.19
C ILE A 184 13.48 18.50 1.90
N VAL A 185 13.10 19.77 1.96
CA VAL A 185 12.72 20.57 0.79
C VAL A 185 13.84 20.60 -0.25
N SER A 186 15.09 20.86 0.20
CA SER A 186 16.26 20.88 -0.68
C SER A 186 16.48 19.50 -1.31
N GLY A 187 16.27 18.42 -0.57
CA GLY A 187 16.34 17.05 -1.07
C GLY A 187 15.32 16.76 -2.16
N ILE A 188 14.06 17.11 -1.91
CA ILE A 188 12.97 16.94 -2.89
C ILE A 188 13.30 17.68 -4.18
N ARG A 189 13.64 18.97 -4.09
CA ARG A 189 13.96 19.81 -5.27
C ARG A 189 15.17 19.30 -6.02
N THR A 190 16.21 18.86 -5.33
CA THR A 190 17.44 18.34 -5.97
C THR A 190 17.15 17.04 -6.72
N LEU A 191 16.41 16.10 -6.13
CA LEU A 191 16.07 14.82 -6.77
C LEU A 191 15.08 15.00 -7.93
N ASP A 192 14.13 15.93 -7.80
CA ASP A 192 13.21 16.27 -8.87
C ASP A 192 13.96 16.85 -10.11
N GLN A 193 14.93 17.74 -9.86
CA GLN A 193 15.81 18.27 -10.92
C GLN A 193 16.76 17.21 -11.49
N TYR A 194 17.22 16.27 -10.67
CA TYR A 194 18.07 15.17 -11.12
C TYR A 194 17.33 14.19 -12.06
N GLY A 195 16.01 14.18 -12.03
CA GLY A 195 15.17 13.35 -12.89
C GLY A 195 15.15 11.89 -12.45
N VAL A 196 14.84 11.63 -11.19
CA VAL A 196 14.46 10.29 -10.70
C VAL A 196 13.01 9.98 -11.09
N ASP A 197 12.67 8.70 -11.14
CA ASP A 197 11.33 8.26 -11.55
C ASP A 197 10.30 8.37 -10.40
N THR A 198 10.77 8.26 -9.15
CA THR A 198 9.96 8.35 -7.92
C THR A 198 10.85 8.80 -6.78
N ILE A 199 10.32 9.59 -5.85
CA ILE A 199 11.02 10.02 -4.64
C ILE A 199 10.35 9.39 -3.42
N ILE A 200 11.14 8.79 -2.53
CA ILE A 200 10.70 8.34 -1.22
C ILE A 200 11.19 9.36 -0.20
N ILE A 201 10.29 9.92 0.58
CA ILE A 201 10.62 10.73 1.76
C ILE A 201 10.23 9.96 3.01
N GLY A 202 11.06 9.98 4.04
CA GLY A 202 10.68 9.27 5.26
C GLY A 202 11.78 9.20 6.30
N ARG A 203 11.37 8.73 7.48
CA ARG A 203 12.27 8.45 8.59
C ARG A 203 11.84 7.16 9.31
N GLY A 204 12.72 6.63 10.13
CA GLY A 204 12.35 5.59 11.10
C GLY A 204 11.43 6.14 12.19
N GLY A 205 10.80 5.28 12.96
CA GLY A 205 9.91 5.67 14.05
C GLY A 205 10.52 6.67 15.05
N GLY A 206 9.68 7.35 15.80
CA GLY A 206 10.07 8.36 16.80
C GLY A 206 8.83 9.04 17.37
N SER A 207 9.02 10.00 18.27
CA SER A 207 7.95 10.80 18.86
C SER A 207 7.32 11.76 17.83
N ILE A 208 6.14 12.32 18.14
CA ILE A 208 5.46 13.30 17.30
C ILE A 208 6.32 14.56 17.08
N GLU A 209 7.12 14.94 18.07
CA GLU A 209 8.07 16.06 17.97
C GLU A 209 9.17 15.77 16.94
N ASP A 210 9.64 14.54 16.89
CA ASP A 210 10.61 14.09 15.89
C ASP A 210 10.05 14.09 14.46
N LEU A 211 8.74 13.92 14.29
CA LEU A 211 8.04 13.94 13.01
C LEU A 211 7.66 15.36 12.57
N TRP A 212 7.87 16.37 13.47
CA TRP A 212 7.39 17.72 13.23
C TRP A 212 7.90 18.35 11.94
N ALA A 213 9.13 18.04 11.54
CA ALA A 213 9.71 18.52 10.29
C ALA A 213 8.88 18.16 9.03
N PHE A 214 8.11 17.08 9.09
CA PHE A 214 7.19 16.66 8.01
C PHE A 214 5.80 17.31 8.13
N ASN A 215 5.53 18.07 9.19
CA ASN A 215 4.32 18.84 9.40
C ASN A 215 4.47 20.32 9.02
N GLU A 216 5.60 20.71 8.47
CA GLU A 216 5.84 22.09 8.09
C GLU A 216 5.30 22.41 6.69
N GLU A 217 4.77 23.62 6.50
CA GLU A 217 4.15 24.10 5.27
C GLU A 217 5.10 24.04 4.06
N ASN A 218 6.38 24.38 4.27
CA ASN A 218 7.39 24.38 3.21
C ASN A 218 7.60 22.98 2.60
N VAL A 219 7.51 21.91 3.41
CA VAL A 219 7.63 20.52 2.94
C VAL A 219 6.39 20.13 2.13
N ALA A 220 5.18 20.44 2.62
CA ALA A 220 3.95 20.15 1.88
C ALA A 220 3.93 20.85 0.51
N ARG A 221 4.34 22.11 0.45
CA ARG A 221 4.45 22.86 -0.80
C ARG A 221 5.52 22.30 -1.74
N ALA A 222 6.66 21.89 -1.21
CA ALA A 222 7.71 21.27 -2.04
C ALA A 222 7.25 19.93 -2.65
N ILE A 223 6.45 19.14 -1.92
CA ILE A 223 5.85 17.91 -2.42
C ILE A 223 4.86 18.22 -3.55
N TYR A 224 4.00 19.22 -3.35
CA TYR A 224 3.01 19.64 -4.32
C TYR A 224 3.65 20.16 -5.62
N GLU A 225 4.71 21.00 -5.51
CA GLU A 225 5.42 21.60 -6.64
C GLU A 225 6.26 20.61 -7.45
N ALA A 226 6.69 19.50 -6.82
CA ALA A 226 7.54 18.50 -7.48
C ALA A 226 6.83 17.89 -8.70
N LYS A 227 7.55 17.65 -9.79
CA LYS A 227 7.05 16.95 -10.98
C LYS A 227 7.12 15.44 -10.83
N THR A 228 8.12 14.95 -10.10
CA THR A 228 8.34 13.53 -9.79
C THR A 228 7.34 13.08 -8.75
N PRO A 229 6.68 11.92 -8.89
CA PRO A 229 5.79 11.39 -7.88
C PRO A 229 6.53 11.06 -6.58
N ILE A 230 5.90 11.38 -5.44
CA ILE A 230 6.50 11.27 -4.10
C ILE A 230 5.70 10.29 -3.26
N ILE A 231 6.42 9.35 -2.64
CA ILE A 231 5.89 8.43 -1.64
C ILE A 231 6.38 8.86 -0.26
N SER A 232 5.45 9.14 0.65
CA SER A 232 5.77 9.42 2.04
C SER A 232 5.75 8.14 2.88
N GLY A 233 6.78 7.94 3.69
CA GLY A 233 6.92 6.85 4.65
C GLY A 233 7.42 7.39 6.00
N THR A 234 6.67 8.32 6.59
CA THR A 234 7.14 9.09 7.76
C THR A 234 6.66 8.55 9.10
N GLY A 235 5.53 7.83 9.17
CA GLY A 235 4.95 7.42 10.44
C GLY A 235 4.20 6.09 10.39
N HIS A 236 3.93 5.52 11.58
CA HIS A 236 3.07 4.36 11.74
C HIS A 236 1.61 4.70 11.41
N GLU A 237 0.71 3.70 11.41
CA GLU A 237 -0.70 3.86 10.99
C GLU A 237 -1.45 4.99 11.72
N VAL A 238 -1.07 5.30 12.96
CA VAL A 238 -1.73 6.27 13.84
C VAL A 238 -1.24 7.70 13.62
N ASP A 239 0.02 7.90 13.21
CA ASP A 239 0.66 9.22 13.14
C ASP A 239 0.75 9.71 11.69
N THR A 240 -0.31 10.34 11.19
CA THR A 240 -0.33 10.91 9.84
C THR A 240 0.23 12.33 9.84
N THR A 241 1.27 12.57 9.04
CA THR A 241 1.88 13.89 8.87
C THR A 241 1.23 14.70 7.74
N ILE A 242 1.45 16.02 7.72
CA ILE A 242 1.01 16.88 6.60
C ILE A 242 1.69 16.48 5.30
N ALA A 243 2.95 16.04 5.35
CA ALA A 243 3.65 15.48 4.19
C ALA A 243 2.95 14.23 3.63
N ASP A 244 2.33 13.39 4.49
CA ASP A 244 1.56 12.21 4.04
C ASP A 244 0.29 12.59 3.26
N TYR A 245 -0.38 13.68 3.66
CA TYR A 245 -1.53 14.20 2.93
C TYR A 245 -1.15 14.81 1.59
N ALA A 246 -0.01 15.52 1.54
CA ALA A 246 0.48 16.16 0.32
C ALA A 246 1.10 15.16 -0.67
N ALA A 247 1.70 14.06 -0.18
CA ALA A 247 2.34 13.05 -1.02
C ALA A 247 1.38 12.36 -1.99
N ASP A 248 1.88 11.91 -3.13
CA ASP A 248 1.12 11.17 -4.13
C ASP A 248 0.65 9.81 -3.61
N LEU A 249 1.47 9.17 -2.75
CA LEU A 249 1.13 7.92 -2.08
C LEU A 249 1.70 7.92 -0.64
N ARG A 250 0.90 7.45 0.31
CA ARG A 250 1.33 7.24 1.70
C ARG A 250 1.69 5.79 1.94
N ALA A 251 2.75 5.56 2.69
CA ALA A 251 3.15 4.27 3.25
C ALA A 251 3.33 4.37 4.77
N ALA A 252 3.01 3.31 5.49
CA ALA A 252 3.12 3.30 6.95
C ALA A 252 4.57 3.29 7.47
N THR A 253 5.53 2.91 6.64
CA THR A 253 6.95 2.82 7.00
C THR A 253 7.83 3.08 5.79
N PRO A 254 9.12 3.45 5.97
CA PRO A 254 10.08 3.55 4.86
C PRO A 254 10.23 2.24 4.08
N THR A 255 10.13 1.09 4.75
CA THR A 255 10.14 -0.24 4.12
C THR A 255 8.94 -0.41 3.18
N ALA A 256 7.74 -0.10 3.66
CA ALA A 256 6.51 -0.15 2.86
C ALA A 256 6.56 0.85 1.68
N ALA A 257 7.10 2.06 1.90
CA ALA A 257 7.32 3.02 0.82
C ALA A 257 8.24 2.47 -0.28
N CYS A 258 9.29 1.77 0.11
CA CYS A 258 10.19 1.09 -0.83
C CYS A 258 9.48 -0.06 -1.56
N GLU A 259 8.65 -0.83 -0.89
CA GLU A 259 7.86 -1.91 -1.52
C GLU A 259 6.87 -1.40 -2.56
N LEU A 260 6.27 -0.24 -2.32
CA LEU A 260 5.38 0.42 -3.28
C LEU A 260 6.13 1.05 -4.46
N ALA A 261 7.36 1.54 -4.23
CA ALA A 261 8.18 2.16 -5.26
C ALA A 261 8.92 1.12 -6.13
N VAL A 262 9.35 -0.02 -5.57
CA VAL A 262 10.19 -1.01 -6.24
C VAL A 262 9.36 -2.22 -6.66
N PRO A 263 9.19 -2.49 -7.97
CA PRO A 263 8.46 -3.67 -8.44
C PRO A 263 9.22 -4.96 -8.09
N ASP A 264 8.49 -6.04 -7.83
CA ASP A 264 9.10 -7.35 -7.65
C ASP A 264 9.59 -7.90 -8.98
N ILE A 265 10.90 -8.15 -9.07
CA ILE A 265 11.51 -8.63 -10.30
C ILE A 265 10.97 -10.01 -10.70
N THR A 266 10.59 -10.83 -9.72
CA THR A 266 10.02 -12.16 -9.97
C THR A 266 8.69 -12.05 -10.69
N GLU A 267 7.79 -11.18 -10.23
CA GLU A 267 6.50 -10.91 -10.88
C GLU A 267 6.68 -10.36 -12.30
N VAL A 268 7.67 -9.47 -12.49
CA VAL A 268 7.98 -8.92 -13.81
C VAL A 268 8.46 -10.01 -14.77
N MET A 269 9.36 -10.89 -14.31
CA MET A 269 9.89 -11.99 -15.11
C MET A 269 8.81 -13.02 -15.45
N GLU A 270 7.98 -13.38 -14.49
CA GLU A 270 6.80 -14.25 -14.74
C GLU A 270 5.84 -13.63 -15.73
N GLY A 271 5.58 -12.33 -15.63
CA GLY A 271 4.76 -11.59 -16.60
C GLY A 271 5.34 -11.64 -18.02
N ILE A 272 6.66 -11.53 -18.18
CA ILE A 272 7.34 -11.67 -19.47
C ILE A 272 7.22 -13.09 -20.01
N ALA A 273 7.51 -14.11 -19.20
CA ALA A 273 7.42 -15.51 -19.58
C ALA A 273 5.99 -15.90 -20.02
N ASN A 274 4.97 -15.43 -19.31
CA ASN A 274 3.58 -15.64 -19.67
C ASN A 274 3.20 -14.99 -21.01
N ARG A 275 3.72 -13.79 -21.29
CA ARG A 275 3.52 -13.12 -22.59
C ARG A 275 4.21 -13.87 -23.71
N GLU A 276 5.44 -14.33 -23.50
CA GLU A 276 6.17 -15.14 -24.48
C GLU A 276 5.42 -16.44 -24.82
N TYR A 277 4.93 -17.16 -23.80
CA TYR A 277 4.12 -18.35 -23.99
C TYR A 277 2.84 -18.05 -24.79
N THR A 278 2.13 -16.97 -24.44
CA THR A 278 0.91 -16.55 -25.14
C THR A 278 1.20 -16.19 -26.59
N MET A 279 2.26 -15.46 -26.86
CA MET A 279 2.69 -15.13 -28.23
C MET A 279 3.01 -16.38 -29.05
N ALA A 280 3.75 -17.33 -28.47
CA ALA A 280 4.06 -18.60 -29.13
C ALA A 280 2.79 -19.42 -29.45
N ALA A 281 1.83 -19.46 -28.52
CA ALA A 281 0.55 -20.13 -28.73
C ALA A 281 -0.27 -19.48 -29.85
N LEU A 282 -0.35 -18.14 -29.85
CA LEU A 282 -1.04 -17.38 -30.91
C LEU A 282 -0.41 -17.61 -32.29
N LEU A 283 0.93 -17.57 -32.37
CA LEU A 283 1.64 -17.87 -33.61
C LEU A 283 1.33 -19.27 -34.12
N LYS A 284 1.38 -20.29 -33.26
CA LYS A 284 1.00 -21.66 -33.63
C LYS A 284 -0.44 -21.73 -34.13
N GLN A 285 -1.36 -21.02 -33.52
CA GLN A 285 -2.76 -20.96 -33.94
C GLN A 285 -2.91 -20.33 -35.33
N ILE A 286 -2.21 -19.22 -35.58
CA ILE A 286 -2.20 -18.52 -36.87
C ILE A 286 -1.65 -19.47 -37.97
N ILE A 287 -0.49 -20.10 -37.72
CA ILE A 287 0.13 -21.05 -38.65
C ILE A 287 -0.85 -22.19 -38.98
N ARG A 288 -1.45 -22.82 -37.96
CA ARG A 288 -2.44 -23.88 -38.14
C ARG A 288 -3.64 -23.43 -38.98
N ARG A 289 -4.13 -22.20 -38.75
CA ARG A 289 -5.22 -21.61 -39.54
C ARG A 289 -4.85 -21.48 -41.04
N TYR A 290 -3.64 -21.03 -41.32
CA TYR A 290 -3.16 -20.90 -42.72
C TYR A 290 -2.89 -22.26 -43.33
N GLN A 291 -2.36 -23.22 -42.61
CA GLN A 291 -2.19 -24.59 -43.06
C GLN A 291 -3.54 -25.23 -43.47
N MET A 292 -4.57 -25.07 -42.61
CA MET A 292 -5.93 -25.56 -42.97
C MET A 292 -6.49 -24.85 -44.20
N LYS A 293 -6.29 -23.56 -44.38
CA LYS A 293 -6.71 -22.86 -45.59
C LYS A 293 -5.98 -23.38 -46.82
N LEU A 294 -4.68 -23.60 -46.71
CA LEU A 294 -3.86 -24.12 -47.79
C LEU A 294 -4.31 -25.52 -48.18
N GLN A 295 -4.55 -26.39 -47.20
CA GLN A 295 -5.09 -27.72 -47.45
C GLN A 295 -6.47 -27.69 -48.14
N LYS A 296 -7.36 -26.79 -47.71
CA LYS A 296 -8.66 -26.59 -48.37
C LYS A 296 -8.48 -26.16 -49.82
N TYR A 297 -7.58 -25.25 -50.12
CA TYR A 297 -7.30 -24.83 -51.48
C TYR A 297 -6.71 -25.95 -52.34
N GLN A 298 -5.79 -26.77 -51.77
CA GLN A 298 -5.24 -27.94 -52.48
C GLN A 298 -6.31 -28.94 -52.86
N ILE A 299 -7.24 -29.28 -51.93
CA ILE A 299 -8.38 -30.16 -52.23
C ILE A 299 -9.29 -29.54 -53.27
N THR A 300 -9.58 -28.25 -53.18
CA THR A 300 -10.42 -27.54 -54.17
C THR A 300 -9.78 -27.58 -55.55
N ILE A 301 -8.47 -27.30 -55.66
CA ILE A 301 -7.74 -27.34 -56.95
C ILE A 301 -7.72 -28.79 -57.52
N ALA A 302 -7.48 -29.79 -56.67
CA ALA A 302 -7.49 -31.18 -57.07
C ALA A 302 -8.87 -31.61 -57.67
N ASN A 303 -9.97 -31.14 -57.05
CA ASN A 303 -11.32 -31.42 -57.57
C ASN A 303 -11.64 -30.70 -58.88
N TYR A 304 -10.96 -29.59 -59.21
CA TYR A 304 -11.08 -28.91 -60.49
C TYR A 304 -10.01 -29.32 -61.51
N ASP A 305 -9.17 -30.39 -61.20
CA ASP A 305 -8.20 -30.88 -62.13
C ASP A 305 -8.95 -31.48 -63.33
N PRO A 306 -8.74 -30.96 -64.59
CA PRO A 306 -9.41 -31.47 -65.82
C PRO A 306 -9.18 -32.94 -66.03
N ARG A 307 -8.07 -33.52 -65.56
CA ARG A 307 -7.77 -34.94 -65.66
C ARG A 307 -8.71 -35.76 -64.81
N PHE A 308 -9.03 -35.34 -63.61
CA PHE A 308 -9.96 -36.03 -62.72
C PHE A 308 -11.39 -35.97 -63.26
N GLN A 309 -11.82 -34.82 -63.75
CA GLN A 309 -13.12 -34.64 -64.37
C GLN A 309 -13.25 -35.52 -65.65
N LEU A 310 -12.17 -35.56 -66.45
CA LEU A 310 -12.14 -36.42 -67.64
C LEU A 310 -12.22 -37.93 -67.31
N GLN A 311 -11.58 -38.35 -66.25
CA GLN A 311 -11.60 -39.75 -65.78
C GLN A 311 -12.97 -40.10 -65.20
N GLU A 312 -13.62 -39.23 -64.49
CA GLU A 312 -14.99 -39.41 -63.98
C GLU A 312 -15.99 -39.55 -65.17
N GLN A 313 -15.88 -38.68 -66.17
CA GLN A 313 -16.71 -38.72 -67.34
C GLN A 313 -16.47 -40.02 -68.17
N LYS A 314 -15.21 -40.48 -68.26
CA LYS A 314 -14.91 -41.79 -68.94
C LYS A 314 -15.51 -42.96 -68.16
N MET A 315 -15.45 -43.00 -66.85
CA MET A 315 -16.08 -44.04 -66.02
C MET A 315 -17.61 -44.06 -66.25
N ARG A 316 -18.23 -42.88 -66.24
CA ARG A 316 -19.67 -42.76 -66.47
C ARG A 316 -20.08 -43.19 -67.89
N LEU A 317 -19.22 -42.86 -68.87
CA LEU A 317 -19.43 -43.34 -70.22
C LEU A 317 -19.38 -44.89 -70.27
N SER A 318 -18.37 -45.50 -69.66
CA SER A 318 -18.23 -46.96 -69.57
C SER A 318 -19.42 -47.65 -68.90
N GLU A 319 -19.91 -47.08 -67.79
CA GLU A 319 -21.12 -47.59 -67.12
C GLU A 319 -22.37 -47.53 -68.02
N LEU A 320 -22.52 -46.43 -68.76
CA LEU A 320 -23.63 -46.28 -69.71
C LEU A 320 -23.52 -47.27 -70.90
N GLU A 321 -22.31 -47.50 -71.40
CA GLU A 321 -22.07 -48.50 -72.44
C GLU A 321 -22.44 -49.91 -71.98
N GLU A 322 -22.05 -50.29 -70.75
CA GLU A 322 -22.43 -51.58 -70.14
C GLU A 322 -23.95 -51.71 -70.00
N GLN A 323 -24.60 -50.64 -69.49
CA GLN A 323 -26.05 -50.61 -69.34
C GLN A 323 -26.76 -50.78 -70.71
N ILE A 324 -26.31 -50.11 -71.77
CA ILE A 324 -26.84 -50.20 -73.10
C ILE A 324 -26.65 -51.62 -73.62
N GLN A 325 -25.46 -52.20 -73.47
CA GLN A 325 -25.20 -53.58 -73.86
C GLN A 325 -26.12 -54.57 -73.13
N GLN A 326 -26.32 -54.39 -71.83
CA GLN A 326 -27.19 -55.26 -71.05
C GLN A 326 -28.66 -55.12 -71.48
N VAL A 327 -29.14 -53.91 -71.74
CA VAL A 327 -30.49 -53.66 -72.22
C VAL A 327 -30.70 -54.28 -73.64
N MET A 328 -29.72 -54.09 -74.53
CA MET A 328 -29.74 -54.68 -75.87
C MET A 328 -29.78 -56.22 -75.80
N LYS A 329 -28.92 -56.79 -74.96
CA LYS A 329 -28.88 -58.23 -74.73
C LYS A 329 -30.22 -58.75 -74.20
N ASN A 330 -30.80 -58.08 -73.23
CA ASN A 330 -32.10 -58.44 -72.67
C ASN A 330 -33.23 -58.35 -73.74
N LYS A 331 -33.24 -57.26 -74.54
CA LYS A 331 -34.18 -57.08 -75.61
C LYS A 331 -34.02 -58.19 -76.71
N MET A 332 -32.78 -58.45 -77.08
CA MET A 332 -32.51 -59.52 -78.06
C MET A 332 -32.93 -60.90 -77.53
N THR A 333 -32.69 -61.16 -76.26
CA THR A 333 -33.15 -62.42 -75.64
C THR A 333 -34.68 -62.50 -75.63
N GLY A 334 -35.33 -61.37 -75.27
CA GLY A 334 -36.82 -61.29 -75.35
C GLY A 334 -37.37 -61.52 -76.73
N TYR A 335 -36.80 -60.96 -77.82
CA TYR A 335 -37.18 -61.16 -79.19
C TYR A 335 -36.91 -62.61 -79.63
N LYS A 336 -35.79 -63.22 -79.23
CA LYS A 336 -35.52 -64.64 -79.49
C LYS A 336 -36.57 -65.53 -78.81
N HIS A 337 -36.97 -65.20 -77.57
CA HIS A 337 -38.00 -65.96 -76.84
C HIS A 337 -39.38 -65.86 -77.53
N LEU A 338 -39.77 -64.61 -77.96
CA LEU A 338 -40.95 -64.36 -78.71
C LEU A 338 -40.94 -65.10 -80.10
N SER A 339 -39.79 -65.09 -80.79
CA SER A 339 -39.62 -65.87 -82.04
C SER A 339 -39.73 -67.35 -81.81
N LEU A 340 -39.20 -67.90 -80.75
CA LEU A 340 -39.33 -69.33 -80.39
C LEU A 340 -40.76 -69.71 -80.03
N ILE A 341 -41.52 -68.84 -79.36
CA ILE A 341 -42.93 -69.07 -79.08
C ILE A 341 -43.74 -69.08 -80.37
N HIS A 342 -43.45 -68.15 -81.33
CA HIS A 342 -44.13 -68.19 -82.66
C HIS A 342 -43.73 -69.34 -83.53
N ILE A 343 -42.55 -69.94 -83.36
CA ILE A 343 -42.10 -71.13 -84.12
C ILE A 343 -42.61 -72.40 -83.46
N SER A 344 -42.86 -72.46 -82.20
CA SER A 344 -43.30 -73.61 -81.41
C SER A 344 -44.83 -73.73 -81.28
N GLU A 345 -45.65 -72.83 -81.90
CA GLU A 345 -47.06 -72.97 -82.08
C GLU A 345 -47.33 -73.32 -83.54
N PRO A 346 -47.07 -74.53 -83.93
CA PRO A 346 -47.64 -74.99 -85.15
C PRO A 346 -49.03 -75.54 -84.83
N THR A 347 -50.02 -74.85 -85.36
CA THR A 347 -51.26 -75.44 -85.80
C THR A 347 -51.87 -76.49 -84.86
N ARG A 348 -52.63 -76.04 -83.87
CA ARG A 348 -53.79 -76.82 -83.44
C ARG A 348 -55.02 -76.29 -84.17
N LEU A 349 -55.10 -76.60 -85.47
CA LEU A 349 -56.31 -76.46 -86.19
C LEU A 349 -56.85 -77.84 -86.43
N LEU A 350 -58.06 -78.04 -85.88
CA LEU A 350 -59.15 -78.77 -86.35
C LEU A 350 -58.95 -80.28 -86.61
N SER A 351 -59.51 -81.08 -85.74
CA SER A 351 -60.34 -82.15 -86.17
C SER A 351 -61.62 -82.21 -85.36
N ILE A 352 -62.68 -81.69 -85.97
CA ILE A 352 -64.07 -81.96 -85.67
C ILE A 352 -64.40 -83.20 -86.49
N SER A 353 -64.91 -84.17 -85.86
CA SER A 353 -66.06 -85.02 -86.18
C SER A 353 -66.21 -86.06 -85.08
#